data_51c812fb26db5cf8913866596e4702a9
#
_entry.id   51c812fb26db5cf8913866596e4702a9
#
_cell.length_a   1.000
_cell.length_b   1.000
_cell.length_c   1.000
_cell.angle_alpha   90.00
_cell.angle_beta   90.00
_cell.angle_gamma   90.00
#
_symmetry.space_group_name_H-M   'P 1'
#
loop_
_entity.id
_entity.type
_entity.pdbx_description
1 polymer ?
#
loop_
_entity_poly.entity_id
_entity_poly.type
_entity_poly.pdbx_seq_one_letter_code
_entity_poly.pdbx_strand_id
1 'polypeptide(L)'
;MKTILWTVSLLLVICGCTPKPTEVVSPDGHIRLQFALDDHNRMTYRIDVDDTAFVTPSALGFLAGKGVNLSEGMKVVGTEFSAADETWTQPWGENKSIRNHYNEMAVCLSDEADTKLTLRFRVFDDGVGFRYEYEVAGVDSIFVTDELTSFNMAQDGISWSIPANYETYELLYRTQPLSKTDNANTPMTFKVGKTYASIHEAALTDFPEMTLQNTGGCGFKSELAPWPDGIKAKIEGGSFNTPWRTVQIASKAVGLINSALILNLNEPCVLESTDWIRPMKYVGIWWGMHLGVESWVINDRHGATTENAKRYIDFAAANNIEAVMFEGWNEGWENWGGTQNFDYTKPYADFDIKEIAAYARKKGVEIIGHHETGGNICNYENQLDKAYEWYADLGIHSVKTGYAGGLPNGHNH
;
A
#
# COMPACT_ATOMS: atom_id res chain seq x y z
N MET A 1 -60.38 -9.05 -61.27
CA MET A 1 -59.59 -9.61 -60.20
C MET A 1 -58.14 -9.10 -60.34
N LYS A 2 -57.70 -8.17 -59.46
CA LYS A 2 -56.33 -7.63 -59.45
C LYS A 2 -55.58 -8.34 -58.35
N THR A 3 -54.57 -9.12 -58.71
CA THR A 3 -53.69 -9.83 -57.79
C THR A 3 -52.61 -8.90 -57.35
N ILE A 4 -52.55 -8.57 -56.02
CA ILE A 4 -51.49 -7.73 -55.40
C ILE A 4 -50.41 -8.69 -54.95
N LEU A 5 -49.23 -8.61 -55.58
CA LEU A 5 -47.99 -9.26 -55.08
C LEU A 5 -47.41 -8.44 -53.98
N TRP A 6 -47.29 -9.04 -52.79
CA TRP A 6 -46.49 -8.46 -51.66
C TRP A 6 -45.04 -8.96 -51.75
N THR A 7 -44.14 -8.08 -52.08
CA THR A 7 -42.68 -8.33 -51.96
C THR A 7 -42.26 -8.12 -50.51
N VAL A 8 -41.92 -9.19 -49.84
CA VAL A 8 -41.28 -9.10 -48.48
C VAL A 8 -39.80 -8.88 -48.69
N SER A 9 -39.31 -7.66 -48.44
CA SER A 9 -37.88 -7.35 -48.35
C SER A 9 -37.34 -7.81 -47.01
N LEU A 10 -36.55 -8.88 -47.04
CA LEU A 10 -35.80 -9.37 -45.90
C LEU A 10 -34.60 -8.43 -45.67
N LEU A 11 -34.70 -7.53 -44.69
CA LEU A 11 -33.56 -6.74 -44.21
C LEU A 11 -32.63 -7.69 -43.43
N LEU A 12 -31.50 -8.09 -44.01
CA LEU A 12 -30.40 -8.71 -43.28
C LEU A 12 -29.74 -7.61 -42.44
N VAL A 13 -30.03 -7.56 -41.16
CA VAL A 13 -29.22 -6.81 -40.17
C VAL A 13 -27.94 -7.58 -39.98
N ILE A 14 -26.89 -7.17 -40.68
CA ILE A 14 -25.53 -7.63 -40.38
C ILE A 14 -25.15 -6.92 -39.08
N CYS A 15 -25.30 -7.60 -37.93
CA CYS A 15 -24.70 -7.20 -36.68
C CYS A 15 -23.19 -7.35 -36.87
N GLY A 16 -22.53 -6.30 -37.32
CA GLY A 16 -21.10 -6.19 -37.31
C GLY A 16 -20.67 -6.16 -35.83
N CYS A 17 -20.07 -7.22 -35.33
CA CYS A 17 -19.32 -7.18 -34.08
C CYS A 17 -18.19 -6.19 -34.26
N THR A 18 -18.41 -4.94 -33.87
CA THR A 18 -17.31 -3.98 -33.65
C THR A 18 -16.48 -4.55 -32.53
N PRO A 19 -15.15 -4.74 -32.68
CA PRO A 19 -14.30 -5.17 -31.60
C PRO A 19 -14.50 -4.20 -30.42
N LYS A 20 -14.72 -4.73 -29.21
CA LYS A 20 -14.81 -3.88 -28.03
C LYS A 20 -13.47 -3.16 -27.85
N PRO A 21 -13.47 -1.85 -27.56
CA PRO A 21 -12.23 -1.11 -27.37
C PRO A 21 -11.44 -1.68 -26.19
N THR A 22 -10.12 -1.68 -26.33
CA THR A 22 -9.17 -2.10 -25.28
C THR A 22 -8.45 -0.91 -24.66
N GLU A 23 -9.10 0.24 -24.68
CA GLU A 23 -8.55 1.48 -24.12
C GLU A 23 -9.55 2.18 -23.22
N VAL A 24 -9.02 2.93 -22.27
CA VAL A 24 -9.77 3.81 -21.39
C VAL A 24 -9.01 5.14 -21.25
N VAL A 25 -9.77 6.24 -21.17
CA VAL A 25 -9.23 7.60 -21.16
C VAL A 25 -9.69 8.29 -19.87
N SER A 26 -8.86 9.17 -19.31
CA SER A 26 -9.25 10.00 -18.16
C SER A 26 -10.49 10.85 -18.47
N PRO A 27 -11.27 11.25 -17.47
CA PRO A 27 -12.44 12.08 -17.68
C PRO A 27 -12.17 13.39 -18.46
N ASP A 28 -11.00 14.00 -18.25
CA ASP A 28 -10.55 15.19 -18.95
C ASP A 28 -9.92 14.92 -20.34
N GLY A 29 -9.74 13.64 -20.69
CA GLY A 29 -9.17 13.22 -21.99
C GLY A 29 -7.65 13.24 -22.09
N HIS A 30 -6.94 13.55 -21.04
CA HIS A 30 -5.51 13.85 -20.99
C HIS A 30 -4.62 12.62 -20.92
N ILE A 31 -5.09 11.58 -20.19
CA ILE A 31 -4.39 10.33 -19.97
C ILE A 31 -5.16 9.20 -20.65
N ARG A 32 -4.48 8.43 -21.47
CA ARG A 32 -5.03 7.27 -22.17
C ARG A 32 -4.27 6.01 -21.80
N LEU A 33 -4.96 4.99 -21.32
CA LEU A 33 -4.39 3.66 -21.11
C LEU A 33 -4.93 2.69 -22.13
N GLN A 34 -4.05 1.90 -22.74
CA GLN A 34 -4.39 0.83 -23.67
C GLN A 34 -3.88 -0.51 -23.13
N PHE A 35 -4.72 -1.54 -23.23
CA PHE A 35 -4.38 -2.93 -22.94
C PHE A 35 -4.27 -3.69 -24.26
N ALA A 36 -3.30 -4.60 -24.36
CA ALA A 36 -3.14 -5.52 -25.49
C ALA A 36 -2.55 -6.87 -25.06
N LEU A 37 -2.80 -7.88 -25.84
CA LEU A 37 -1.99 -9.11 -25.85
C LEU A 37 -0.92 -8.95 -26.93
N ASP A 38 0.33 -9.31 -26.61
CA ASP A 38 1.41 -9.32 -27.61
C ASP A 38 1.34 -10.56 -28.52
N ASP A 39 2.30 -10.69 -29.47
CA ASP A 39 2.36 -11.80 -30.42
C ASP A 39 2.52 -13.19 -29.78
N HIS A 40 2.81 -13.24 -28.49
CA HIS A 40 2.92 -14.45 -27.67
C HIS A 40 1.77 -14.60 -26.67
N ASN A 41 0.69 -13.82 -26.84
CA ASN A 41 -0.46 -13.75 -25.93
C ASN A 41 -0.07 -13.38 -24.48
N ARG A 42 0.98 -12.56 -24.29
CA ARG A 42 1.34 -11.99 -23.00
C ARG A 42 0.62 -10.67 -22.84
N MET A 43 0.14 -10.42 -21.63
CA MET A 43 -0.58 -9.20 -21.28
C MET A 43 0.37 -8.01 -21.22
N THR A 44 -0.02 -6.91 -21.87
CA THR A 44 0.73 -5.66 -21.90
C THR A 44 -0.21 -4.46 -21.75
N TYR A 45 0.35 -3.35 -21.26
CA TYR A 45 -0.34 -2.06 -21.26
C TYR A 45 0.61 -0.95 -21.71
N ARG A 46 0.04 0.18 -22.11
CA ARG A 46 0.76 1.42 -22.37
C ARG A 46 -0.03 2.61 -21.86
N ILE A 47 0.65 3.71 -21.58
CA ILE A 47 0.03 4.98 -21.17
C ILE A 47 0.54 6.08 -22.08
N ASP A 48 -0.40 6.85 -22.65
CA ASP A 48 -0.12 8.10 -23.35
C ASP A 48 -0.60 9.28 -22.51
N VAL A 49 0.17 10.37 -22.51
CA VAL A 49 -0.19 11.65 -21.88
C VAL A 49 -0.16 12.72 -22.95
N ASP A 50 -1.25 13.45 -23.16
CA ASP A 50 -1.40 14.42 -24.25
C ASP A 50 -1.06 13.81 -25.63
N ASP A 51 -1.59 12.64 -25.92
CA ASP A 51 -1.34 11.85 -27.15
C ASP A 51 0.16 11.52 -27.38
N THR A 52 0.98 11.65 -26.36
CA THR A 52 2.42 11.33 -26.41
C THR A 52 2.69 10.10 -25.53
N ALA A 53 3.44 9.13 -26.06
CA ALA A 53 3.82 7.94 -25.32
C ALA A 53 4.59 8.33 -24.04
N PHE A 54 4.07 7.91 -22.89
CA PHE A 54 4.67 8.12 -21.58
C PHE A 54 5.21 6.80 -21.00
N VAL A 55 4.35 5.76 -20.95
CA VAL A 55 4.75 4.38 -20.69
C VAL A 55 4.56 3.61 -21.99
N THR A 56 5.63 3.03 -22.52
CA THR A 56 5.61 2.16 -23.70
C THR A 56 5.09 0.77 -23.33
N PRO A 57 4.82 -0.14 -24.28
CA PRO A 57 4.33 -1.46 -23.94
C PRO A 57 5.11 -2.11 -22.80
N SER A 58 4.41 -2.36 -21.71
CA SER A 58 4.94 -2.85 -20.44
C SER A 58 4.20 -4.12 -20.04
N ALA A 59 4.91 -5.10 -19.51
CA ALA A 59 4.37 -6.40 -19.16
C ALA A 59 3.43 -6.33 -17.96
N LEU A 60 2.49 -7.27 -17.91
CA LEU A 60 1.57 -7.54 -16.81
C LEU A 60 1.56 -9.02 -16.45
N GLY A 61 1.19 -9.36 -15.22
CA GLY A 61 0.97 -10.73 -14.75
C GLY A 61 1.88 -11.14 -13.60
N PHE A 62 1.74 -12.42 -13.24
CA PHE A 62 2.51 -13.03 -12.16
C PHE A 62 3.05 -14.40 -12.58
N LEU A 63 4.13 -14.84 -11.95
CA LEU A 63 4.56 -16.22 -11.96
C LEU A 63 4.16 -16.88 -10.65
N ALA A 64 3.67 -18.11 -10.74
CA ALA A 64 3.33 -18.90 -9.57
C ALA A 64 3.98 -20.29 -9.61
N GLY A 65 4.20 -20.82 -8.43
CA GLY A 65 4.72 -22.19 -8.26
C GLY A 65 3.64 -23.27 -8.44
N LYS A 66 4.06 -24.54 -8.39
CA LYS A 66 3.20 -25.72 -8.40
C LYS A 66 2.28 -25.84 -9.63
N GLY A 67 2.70 -25.30 -10.77
CA GLY A 67 1.96 -25.42 -12.03
C GLY A 67 0.74 -24.51 -12.17
N VAL A 68 0.56 -23.56 -11.28
CA VAL A 68 -0.48 -22.52 -11.42
C VAL A 68 -0.02 -21.51 -12.47
N ASN A 69 -0.88 -21.25 -13.48
CA ASN A 69 -0.63 -20.24 -14.49
C ASN A 69 -1.36 -18.93 -14.15
N LEU A 70 -0.64 -17.82 -14.12
CA LEU A 70 -1.18 -16.49 -13.83
C LEU A 70 -0.84 -15.45 -14.93
N SER A 71 -0.22 -15.86 -16.04
CA SER A 71 0.29 -14.89 -17.03
C SER A 71 0.24 -15.33 -18.49
N GLU A 72 0.29 -16.62 -18.77
CA GLU A 72 0.47 -17.13 -20.13
C GLU A 72 -0.82 -17.71 -20.72
N GLY A 73 -0.95 -17.65 -22.05
CA GLY A 73 -2.08 -18.26 -22.77
C GLY A 73 -3.44 -17.64 -22.48
N MET A 74 -3.48 -16.47 -21.86
CA MET A 74 -4.72 -15.76 -21.56
C MET A 74 -5.39 -15.28 -22.83
N LYS A 75 -6.73 -15.38 -22.87
CA LYS A 75 -7.58 -14.89 -23.96
C LYS A 75 -8.57 -13.90 -23.38
N VAL A 76 -8.76 -12.77 -24.04
CA VAL A 76 -9.80 -11.82 -23.66
C VAL A 76 -11.17 -12.43 -23.95
N VAL A 77 -11.96 -12.60 -22.89
CA VAL A 77 -13.33 -13.13 -22.97
C VAL A 77 -14.40 -12.05 -22.84
N GLY A 78 -14.02 -10.87 -22.35
CA GLY A 78 -14.92 -9.73 -22.25
C GLY A 78 -14.17 -8.45 -21.88
N THR A 79 -14.82 -7.31 -22.08
CA THR A 79 -14.36 -6.01 -21.58
C THR A 79 -15.57 -5.22 -21.13
N GLU A 80 -15.51 -4.68 -19.93
CA GLU A 80 -16.55 -3.89 -19.31
C GLU A 80 -16.04 -2.47 -19.06
N PHE A 81 -16.93 -1.49 -19.15
CA PHE A 81 -16.61 -0.10 -18.89
C PHE A 81 -17.56 0.47 -17.85
N SER A 82 -17.01 1.26 -16.94
CA SER A 82 -17.75 2.02 -15.96
C SER A 82 -17.10 3.38 -15.74
N ALA A 83 -17.77 4.26 -15.00
CA ALA A 83 -17.23 5.55 -14.60
C ALA A 83 -17.82 5.92 -13.23
N ALA A 84 -17.11 6.73 -12.47
CA ALA A 84 -17.60 7.33 -11.25
C ALA A 84 -17.27 8.82 -11.21
N ASP A 85 -18.14 9.59 -10.60
CA ASP A 85 -17.90 11.00 -10.23
C ASP A 85 -18.66 11.26 -8.93
N GLU A 86 -17.98 11.04 -7.84
CA GLU A 86 -18.54 11.18 -6.50
C GLU A 86 -17.58 11.96 -5.60
N THR A 87 -18.07 12.46 -4.48
CA THR A 87 -17.25 13.15 -3.50
C THR A 87 -17.51 12.55 -2.13
N TRP A 88 -16.44 12.15 -1.46
CA TRP A 88 -16.49 11.67 -0.10
C TRP A 88 -15.74 12.61 0.84
N THR A 89 -15.93 12.44 2.13
CA THR A 89 -15.38 13.32 3.16
C THR A 89 -14.50 12.51 4.08
N GLN A 90 -13.28 12.97 4.29
CA GLN A 90 -12.39 12.42 5.32
C GLN A 90 -12.45 13.25 6.60
N PRO A 91 -12.30 12.63 7.79
CA PRO A 91 -12.40 13.32 9.06
C PRO A 91 -11.28 14.34 9.29
N TRP A 92 -10.07 14.07 8.76
CA TRP A 92 -8.88 14.92 8.82
C TRP A 92 -7.99 14.63 7.63
N GLY A 93 -6.98 15.49 7.38
CA GLY A 93 -6.10 15.48 6.23
C GLY A 93 -6.05 16.86 5.59
N GLU A 94 -5.32 17.00 4.49
CA GLU A 94 -5.12 18.28 3.81
C GLU A 94 -6.42 18.80 3.17
N ASN A 95 -7.24 17.89 2.64
CA ASN A 95 -8.51 18.22 1.99
C ASN A 95 -9.67 17.52 2.69
N LYS A 96 -10.68 18.27 3.08
CA LYS A 96 -11.89 17.71 3.70
C LYS A 96 -12.72 16.89 2.71
N SER A 97 -12.83 17.38 1.48
CA SER A 97 -13.64 16.76 0.41
C SER A 97 -12.72 16.20 -0.67
N ILE A 98 -12.86 14.93 -0.95
CA ILE A 98 -12.08 14.19 -1.95
C ILE A 98 -13.03 13.80 -3.09
N ARG A 99 -12.76 14.31 -4.29
CA ARG A 99 -13.47 13.88 -5.50
C ARG A 99 -12.89 12.56 -5.99
N ASN A 100 -13.73 11.57 -6.20
CA ASN A 100 -13.41 10.29 -6.82
C ASN A 100 -13.99 10.29 -8.23
N HIS A 101 -13.17 10.66 -9.22
CA HIS A 101 -13.61 10.87 -10.60
C HIS A 101 -12.70 10.12 -11.56
N TYR A 102 -13.20 9.04 -12.14
CA TYR A 102 -12.45 8.17 -13.03
C TYR A 102 -13.33 7.52 -14.10
N ASN A 103 -12.69 7.07 -15.17
CA ASN A 103 -13.22 6.06 -16.06
C ASN A 103 -12.51 4.72 -15.80
N GLU A 104 -13.27 3.63 -15.84
CA GLU A 104 -12.77 2.28 -15.57
C GLU A 104 -12.95 1.38 -16.77
N MET A 105 -11.96 0.52 -17.03
CA MET A 105 -12.00 -0.59 -17.94
C MET A 105 -11.62 -1.87 -17.19
N ALA A 106 -12.51 -2.87 -17.20
CA ALA A 106 -12.24 -4.20 -16.68
C ALA A 106 -12.10 -5.17 -17.85
N VAL A 107 -10.88 -5.69 -18.06
CA VAL A 107 -10.59 -6.68 -19.09
C VAL A 107 -10.69 -8.06 -18.45
N CYS A 108 -11.69 -8.85 -18.87
CA CYS A 108 -11.88 -10.21 -18.40
C CYS A 108 -11.10 -11.18 -19.30
N LEU A 109 -10.25 -11.98 -18.71
CA LEU A 109 -9.41 -12.97 -19.40
C LEU A 109 -9.65 -14.37 -18.80
N SER A 110 -9.39 -15.39 -19.61
CA SER A 110 -9.37 -16.78 -19.16
C SER A 110 -8.35 -17.58 -19.98
N ASP A 111 -7.76 -18.59 -19.36
CA ASP A 111 -6.90 -19.56 -20.02
C ASP A 111 -7.64 -20.88 -20.27
N GLU A 112 -6.93 -21.90 -20.80
CA GLU A 112 -7.49 -23.22 -21.09
C GLU A 112 -7.72 -24.08 -19.82
N ALA A 113 -7.11 -23.71 -18.70
CA ALA A 113 -7.27 -24.37 -17.40
C ALA A 113 -8.37 -23.74 -16.53
N ASP A 114 -9.21 -22.84 -17.11
CA ASP A 114 -10.26 -22.09 -16.43
C ASP A 114 -9.73 -21.16 -15.33
N THR A 115 -8.47 -20.72 -15.42
CA THR A 115 -7.99 -19.57 -14.66
C THR A 115 -8.68 -18.32 -15.20
N LYS A 116 -9.35 -17.59 -14.33
CA LYS A 116 -9.99 -16.32 -14.68
C LYS A 116 -9.20 -15.17 -14.08
N LEU A 117 -9.07 -14.12 -14.85
CA LEU A 117 -8.42 -12.87 -14.43
C LEU A 117 -9.28 -11.70 -14.89
N THR A 118 -9.62 -10.82 -13.98
CA THR A 118 -10.07 -9.47 -14.30
C THR A 118 -8.94 -8.48 -14.05
N LEU A 119 -8.45 -7.88 -15.13
CA LEU A 119 -7.56 -6.72 -15.06
C LEU A 119 -8.39 -5.47 -15.01
N ARG A 120 -8.37 -4.78 -13.87
CA ARG A 120 -9.12 -3.56 -13.63
C ARG A 120 -8.22 -2.35 -13.74
N PHE A 121 -8.53 -1.44 -14.66
CA PHE A 121 -7.82 -0.19 -14.90
C PHE A 121 -8.73 0.98 -14.55
N ARG A 122 -8.31 1.85 -13.65
CA ARG A 122 -8.96 3.14 -13.36
C ARG A 122 -8.07 4.26 -13.82
N VAL A 123 -8.61 5.14 -14.64
CA VAL A 123 -7.87 6.30 -15.18
C VAL A 123 -8.55 7.57 -14.66
N PHE A 124 -7.79 8.30 -13.86
CA PHE A 124 -8.16 9.57 -13.26
C PHE A 124 -7.49 10.71 -14.02
N ASP A 125 -7.89 11.95 -13.73
CA ASP A 125 -7.23 13.13 -14.31
C ASP A 125 -5.79 13.35 -13.77
N ASP A 126 -5.45 12.72 -12.64
CA ASP A 126 -4.17 12.78 -11.96
C ASP A 126 -3.36 11.47 -11.98
N GLY A 127 -3.76 10.50 -12.78
CA GLY A 127 -3.00 9.25 -12.96
C GLY A 127 -3.83 8.01 -13.24
N VAL A 128 -3.16 6.88 -13.10
CA VAL A 128 -3.70 5.55 -13.40
C VAL A 128 -3.47 4.62 -12.21
N GLY A 129 -4.47 3.81 -11.90
CA GLY A 129 -4.33 2.65 -11.04
C GLY A 129 -4.81 1.39 -11.76
N PHE A 130 -4.12 0.26 -11.55
CA PHE A 130 -4.60 -1.03 -12.02
C PHE A 130 -4.29 -2.13 -11.03
N ARG A 131 -5.15 -3.17 -11.01
CA ARG A 131 -4.99 -4.35 -10.16
C ARG A 131 -5.46 -5.61 -10.86
N TYR A 132 -5.07 -6.73 -10.31
CA TYR A 132 -5.42 -8.07 -10.76
C TYR A 132 -6.42 -8.70 -9.80
N GLU A 133 -7.48 -9.29 -10.33
CA GLU A 133 -8.49 -10.04 -9.60
C GLU A 133 -8.51 -11.44 -10.19
N TYR A 134 -7.93 -12.42 -9.47
CA TYR A 134 -7.79 -13.81 -9.94
C TYR A 134 -8.82 -14.76 -9.33
N GLU A 135 -9.29 -15.70 -10.17
CA GLU A 135 -9.99 -16.90 -9.74
C GLU A 135 -9.33 -18.12 -10.43
N VAL A 136 -8.70 -18.98 -9.62
CA VAL A 136 -8.02 -20.20 -10.07
C VAL A 136 -8.77 -21.41 -9.53
N ALA A 137 -9.38 -22.19 -10.43
CA ALA A 137 -10.17 -23.32 -10.03
C ALA A 137 -9.32 -24.50 -9.52
N GLY A 138 -9.83 -25.22 -8.52
CA GLY A 138 -9.28 -26.51 -8.08
C GLY A 138 -7.94 -26.43 -7.35
N VAL A 139 -7.59 -25.27 -6.78
CA VAL A 139 -6.37 -25.10 -5.97
C VAL A 139 -6.71 -24.71 -4.52
N ASP A 140 -5.97 -25.26 -3.57
CA ASP A 140 -6.11 -24.93 -2.14
C ASP A 140 -5.23 -23.75 -1.74
N SER A 141 -4.20 -23.44 -2.55
CA SER A 141 -3.28 -22.33 -2.29
C SER A 141 -2.53 -21.92 -3.56
N ILE A 142 -2.15 -20.64 -3.63
CA ILE A 142 -1.33 -20.07 -4.70
C ILE A 142 -0.03 -19.53 -4.08
N PHE A 143 1.11 -19.86 -4.70
CA PHE A 143 2.43 -19.40 -4.29
C PHE A 143 2.99 -18.50 -5.39
N VAL A 144 2.86 -17.19 -5.22
CA VAL A 144 3.41 -16.21 -6.15
C VAL A 144 4.94 -16.19 -5.99
N THR A 145 5.65 -16.38 -7.09
CA THR A 145 7.12 -16.40 -7.11
C THR A 145 7.73 -15.14 -7.72
N ASP A 146 7.00 -14.43 -8.58
CA ASP A 146 7.44 -13.17 -9.18
C ASP A 146 6.24 -12.37 -9.70
N GLU A 147 6.39 -11.04 -9.77
CA GLU A 147 5.47 -10.13 -10.44
C GLU A 147 6.11 -9.60 -11.72
N LEU A 148 5.41 -9.74 -12.85
CA LEU A 148 5.90 -9.34 -14.16
C LEU A 148 5.59 -7.88 -14.51
N THR A 149 4.76 -7.22 -13.71
CA THR A 149 4.36 -5.82 -13.93
C THR A 149 5.58 -4.94 -14.13
N SER A 150 5.64 -4.29 -15.27
CA SER A 150 6.74 -3.40 -15.62
C SER A 150 6.25 -1.99 -15.97
N PHE A 151 7.18 -1.04 -15.95
CA PHE A 151 6.98 0.37 -16.22
C PHE A 151 8.11 0.85 -17.13
N ASN A 152 7.92 0.78 -18.45
CA ASN A 152 8.92 1.14 -19.45
C ASN A 152 8.70 2.58 -19.90
N MET A 153 9.44 3.53 -19.36
CA MET A 153 9.30 4.94 -19.74
C MET A 153 9.76 5.16 -21.19
N ALA A 154 8.98 5.95 -21.94
CA ALA A 154 9.21 6.19 -23.36
C ALA A 154 10.53 6.94 -23.63
N GLN A 155 11.05 7.70 -22.67
CA GLN A 155 12.29 8.48 -22.81
C GLN A 155 12.93 8.71 -21.45
N ASP A 156 14.19 9.09 -21.45
CA ASP A 156 14.94 9.41 -20.24
C ASP A 156 14.44 10.70 -19.57
N GLY A 157 14.75 10.81 -18.30
CA GLY A 157 14.33 11.92 -17.45
C GLY A 157 15.21 12.05 -16.22
N ILE A 158 14.66 12.65 -15.17
CA ILE A 158 15.31 12.77 -13.87
C ILE A 158 14.44 12.06 -12.84
N SER A 159 15.06 11.23 -11.99
CA SER A 159 14.42 10.60 -10.82
C SER A 159 14.89 11.23 -9.51
N TRP A 160 14.01 11.16 -8.53
CA TRP A 160 14.28 11.38 -7.11
C TRP A 160 13.84 10.11 -6.38
N SER A 161 14.81 9.32 -5.95
CA SER A 161 14.56 7.99 -5.40
C SER A 161 15.50 7.67 -4.24
N ILE A 162 15.09 6.73 -3.39
CA ILE A 162 15.97 6.07 -2.43
C ILE A 162 16.23 4.64 -2.90
N PRO A 163 17.40 4.04 -2.59
CA PRO A 163 17.68 2.65 -2.94
C PRO A 163 16.64 1.69 -2.38
N ALA A 164 16.32 0.63 -3.13
CA ALA A 164 15.42 -0.41 -2.67
C ALA A 164 15.94 -1.07 -1.39
N ASN A 165 15.10 -1.12 -0.38
CA ASN A 165 15.40 -1.75 0.89
C ASN A 165 14.08 -2.08 1.61
N TYR A 166 13.84 -3.35 1.89
CA TYR A 166 12.64 -3.79 2.60
C TYR A 166 12.68 -3.54 4.12
N GLU A 167 13.82 -3.15 4.67
CA GLU A 167 14.00 -2.96 6.11
C GLU A 167 13.82 -1.51 6.55
N THR A 168 14.02 -0.55 5.63
CA THR A 168 14.00 0.87 5.99
C THR A 168 13.75 1.79 4.81
N TYR A 169 13.09 2.91 5.06
CA TYR A 169 12.98 4.08 4.19
C TYR A 169 13.90 5.24 4.61
N GLU A 170 14.71 5.05 5.66
CA GLU A 170 15.59 6.09 6.23
C GLU A 170 16.89 6.23 5.44
N LEU A 171 16.78 6.37 4.12
CA LEU A 171 17.90 6.53 3.21
C LEU A 171 17.87 7.89 2.52
N LEU A 172 19.03 8.38 2.10
CA LEU A 172 19.12 9.66 1.42
C LEU A 172 18.62 9.56 -0.02
N TYR A 173 17.80 10.54 -0.42
CA TYR A 173 17.36 10.67 -1.80
C TYR A 173 18.52 10.95 -2.74
N ARG A 174 18.50 10.29 -3.88
CA ARG A 174 19.41 10.50 -5.00
C ARG A 174 18.68 11.19 -6.14
N THR A 175 19.32 12.19 -6.74
CA THR A 175 18.85 12.83 -7.96
C THR A 175 19.74 12.39 -9.11
N GLN A 176 19.19 11.68 -10.08
CA GLN A 176 19.97 11.09 -11.17
C GLN A 176 19.13 10.92 -12.43
N PRO A 177 19.75 10.73 -13.63
CA PRO A 177 19.01 10.35 -14.81
C PRO A 177 18.19 9.08 -14.55
N LEU A 178 16.96 9.04 -15.07
CA LEU A 178 16.07 7.89 -14.89
C LEU A 178 16.73 6.59 -15.37
N SER A 179 17.45 6.65 -16.49
CA SER A 179 18.23 5.52 -17.05
C SER A 179 19.41 5.07 -16.19
N LYS A 180 19.73 5.79 -15.12
CA LYS A 180 20.81 5.48 -14.17
C LYS A 180 20.29 5.21 -12.76
N THR A 181 18.98 5.18 -12.60
CA THR A 181 18.35 4.86 -11.31
C THR A 181 18.58 3.40 -11.00
N ASP A 182 19.13 3.13 -9.83
CA ASP A 182 19.26 1.77 -9.28
C ASP A 182 17.87 1.19 -8.94
N ASN A 183 17.82 -0.01 -8.37
CA ASN A 183 16.61 -0.49 -7.74
C ASN A 183 16.16 0.51 -6.68
N ALA A 184 14.88 0.81 -6.64
CA ALA A 184 14.34 1.90 -5.81
C ALA A 184 13.15 1.46 -4.97
N ASN A 185 13.03 2.02 -3.76
CA ASN A 185 11.78 1.96 -3.01
C ASN A 185 10.67 2.77 -3.70
N THR A 186 9.43 2.41 -3.45
CA THR A 186 8.27 3.24 -3.82
C THR A 186 7.80 4.08 -2.62
N PRO A 187 7.24 5.27 -2.84
CA PRO A 187 6.99 5.92 -4.13
C PRO A 187 8.30 6.41 -4.79
N MET A 188 8.49 6.07 -6.06
CA MET A 188 9.59 6.61 -6.86
C MET A 188 9.08 7.77 -7.70
N THR A 189 9.58 8.97 -7.42
CA THR A 189 9.22 10.20 -8.16
C THR A 189 10.19 10.47 -9.28
N PHE A 190 9.67 10.88 -10.44
CA PHE A 190 10.50 11.22 -11.59
C PHE A 190 9.83 12.27 -12.50
N LYS A 191 10.61 12.81 -13.43
CA LYS A 191 10.14 13.74 -14.45
C LYS A 191 10.65 13.30 -15.82
N VAL A 192 9.75 13.18 -16.78
CA VAL A 192 10.04 12.91 -18.18
C VAL A 192 9.43 14.02 -19.03
N GLY A 193 10.26 14.73 -19.80
CA GLY A 193 9.82 15.90 -20.55
C GLY A 193 9.21 16.99 -19.65
N LYS A 194 7.92 17.26 -19.81
CA LYS A 194 7.16 18.21 -18.99
C LYS A 194 6.37 17.53 -17.87
N THR A 195 6.25 16.22 -17.89
CA THR A 195 5.40 15.43 -17.01
C THR A 195 6.17 14.96 -15.79
N TYR A 196 5.63 15.24 -14.61
CA TYR A 196 6.04 14.66 -13.34
C TYR A 196 5.20 13.42 -13.06
N ALA A 197 5.81 12.39 -12.51
CA ALA A 197 5.09 11.17 -12.13
C ALA A 197 5.67 10.54 -10.88
N SER A 198 4.87 9.65 -10.27
CA SER A 198 5.30 8.81 -9.18
C SER A 198 4.72 7.42 -9.36
N ILE A 199 5.57 6.39 -9.29
CA ILE A 199 5.13 4.99 -9.26
C ILE A 199 5.02 4.56 -7.80
N HIS A 200 3.86 4.01 -7.44
CA HIS A 200 3.59 3.53 -6.09
C HIS A 200 2.48 2.45 -6.13
N GLU A 201 1.95 2.11 -4.98
CA GLU A 201 0.84 1.17 -4.80
C GLU A 201 -0.22 1.75 -3.85
N ALA A 202 -1.42 1.18 -3.91
CA ALA A 202 -2.52 1.51 -3.00
C ALA A 202 -3.27 0.25 -2.59
N ALA A 203 -4.01 0.33 -1.49
CA ALA A 203 -4.71 -0.80 -0.88
C ALA A 203 -3.78 -2.01 -0.66
N LEU A 204 -2.62 -1.74 -0.07
CA LEU A 204 -1.65 -2.77 0.34
C LEU A 204 -2.21 -3.51 1.57
N THR A 205 -3.06 -4.49 1.31
CA THR A 205 -3.73 -5.29 2.34
C THR A 205 -3.44 -6.76 2.07
N ASP A 206 -2.85 -7.43 3.05
CA ASP A 206 -2.53 -8.87 3.03
C ASP A 206 -1.75 -9.29 1.76
N PHE A 207 -0.78 -8.46 1.38
CA PHE A 207 0.07 -8.66 0.21
C PHE A 207 1.44 -8.01 0.45
N PRO A 208 2.54 -8.55 -0.12
CA PRO A 208 3.88 -7.99 0.06
C PRO A 208 4.03 -6.60 -0.59
N GLU A 209 4.83 -5.74 0.04
CA GLU A 209 5.17 -4.44 -0.52
C GLU A 209 5.97 -4.56 -1.82
N MET A 210 5.86 -3.54 -2.67
CA MET A 210 6.55 -3.42 -3.93
C MET A 210 7.74 -2.47 -3.84
N THR A 211 8.92 -2.92 -4.24
CA THR A 211 10.00 -2.07 -4.72
C THR A 211 10.08 -2.10 -6.25
N LEU A 212 10.96 -1.33 -6.85
CA LEU A 212 11.18 -1.27 -8.29
C LEU A 212 12.58 -1.79 -8.64
N GLN A 213 12.64 -2.87 -9.39
CA GLN A 213 13.87 -3.38 -9.98
C GLN A 213 14.14 -2.66 -11.30
N ASN A 214 15.31 -2.06 -11.47
CA ASN A 214 15.73 -1.54 -12.78
C ASN A 214 16.01 -2.70 -13.74
N THR A 215 15.35 -2.68 -14.90
CA THR A 215 15.50 -3.70 -15.96
C THR A 215 16.42 -3.26 -17.10
N GLY A 216 17.05 -2.12 -16.95
CA GLY A 216 17.91 -1.48 -17.95
C GLY A 216 17.24 -0.28 -18.62
N GLY A 217 18.04 0.73 -18.97
CA GLY A 217 17.55 1.97 -19.54
C GLY A 217 16.53 2.65 -18.61
N CYS A 218 15.37 3.02 -19.13
CA CYS A 218 14.28 3.64 -18.38
C CYS A 218 13.16 2.65 -18.02
N GLY A 219 13.49 1.36 -17.94
CA GLY A 219 12.56 0.30 -17.59
C GLY A 219 12.68 -0.11 -16.12
N PHE A 220 11.54 -0.30 -15.48
CA PHE A 220 11.43 -0.79 -14.10
C PHE A 220 10.42 -1.94 -14.06
N LYS A 221 10.63 -2.85 -13.13
CA LYS A 221 9.72 -3.98 -12.85
C LYS A 221 9.37 -3.96 -11.37
N SER A 222 8.15 -4.32 -11.05
CA SER A 222 7.73 -4.61 -9.67
C SER A 222 8.60 -5.74 -9.09
N GLU A 223 9.13 -5.53 -7.91
CA GLU A 223 9.87 -6.52 -7.15
C GLU A 223 9.28 -6.59 -5.74
N LEU A 224 8.60 -7.69 -5.46
CA LEU A 224 7.90 -7.89 -4.20
C LEU A 224 8.84 -8.34 -3.09
N ALA A 225 8.57 -7.90 -1.86
CA ALA A 225 9.26 -8.40 -0.68
C ALA A 225 9.05 -9.92 -0.53
N PRO A 226 10.11 -10.72 -0.41
CA PRO A 226 10.00 -12.17 -0.34
C PRO A 226 9.85 -12.68 1.10
N TRP A 227 9.20 -13.84 1.24
CA TRP A 227 9.40 -14.69 2.40
C TRP A 227 10.83 -15.27 2.42
N PRO A 228 11.33 -15.82 3.56
CA PRO A 228 12.67 -16.38 3.65
C PRO A 228 12.93 -17.54 2.67
N ASP A 229 11.88 -18.22 2.21
CA ASP A 229 11.94 -19.29 1.20
C ASP A 229 11.93 -18.76 -0.24
N GLY A 230 11.91 -17.45 -0.43
CA GLY A 230 11.91 -16.78 -1.72
C GLY A 230 10.53 -16.64 -2.37
N ILE A 231 9.47 -17.21 -1.78
CA ILE A 231 8.09 -16.99 -2.23
C ILE A 231 7.72 -15.54 -1.95
N LYS A 232 7.02 -14.90 -2.89
CA LYS A 232 6.60 -13.51 -2.75
C LYS A 232 5.27 -13.38 -2.00
N ALA A 233 4.26 -14.16 -2.38
CA ALA A 233 2.99 -14.21 -1.66
C ALA A 233 2.49 -15.66 -1.51
N LYS A 234 1.90 -15.95 -0.36
CA LYS A 234 1.29 -17.24 -0.02
C LYS A 234 -0.20 -17.00 0.21
N ILE A 235 -1.01 -17.38 -0.74
CA ILE A 235 -2.44 -17.08 -0.78
C ILE A 235 -3.22 -18.36 -0.50
N GLU A 236 -4.12 -18.35 0.47
CA GLU A 236 -5.04 -19.44 0.75
C GLU A 236 -6.22 -19.42 -0.23
N GLY A 237 -6.59 -20.59 -0.73
CA GLY A 237 -7.63 -20.73 -1.75
C GLY A 237 -7.16 -20.34 -3.14
N GLY A 238 -8.13 -20.22 -4.06
CA GLY A 238 -7.89 -19.93 -5.47
C GLY A 238 -8.26 -18.51 -5.91
N SER A 239 -8.68 -17.64 -5.00
CA SER A 239 -9.21 -16.31 -5.35
C SER A 239 -8.49 -15.23 -4.57
N PHE A 240 -8.01 -14.19 -5.26
CA PHE A 240 -7.37 -13.06 -4.61
C PHE A 240 -7.36 -11.80 -5.47
N ASN A 241 -7.27 -10.65 -4.80
CA ASN A 241 -7.04 -9.36 -5.41
C ASN A 241 -5.67 -8.84 -5.00
N THR A 242 -4.92 -8.26 -5.94
CA THR A 242 -3.67 -7.59 -5.61
C THR A 242 -3.91 -6.16 -5.13
N PRO A 243 -2.93 -5.51 -4.48
CA PRO A 243 -2.90 -4.06 -4.37
C PRO A 243 -2.96 -3.41 -5.76
N TRP A 244 -3.36 -2.14 -5.79
CA TRP A 244 -3.29 -1.35 -7.00
C TRP A 244 -1.83 -0.95 -7.28
N ARG A 245 -1.40 -1.14 -8.52
CA ARG A 245 -0.19 -0.52 -9.04
C ARG A 245 -0.57 0.83 -9.59
N THR A 246 0.15 1.89 -9.20
CA THR A 246 -0.24 3.26 -9.51
C THR A 246 0.84 4.03 -10.23
N VAL A 247 0.43 4.89 -11.15
CA VAL A 247 1.26 5.89 -11.79
C VAL A 247 0.54 7.23 -11.63
N GLN A 248 0.94 8.03 -10.64
CA GLN A 248 0.49 9.41 -10.51
C GLN A 248 1.13 10.25 -11.61
N ILE A 249 0.36 11.17 -12.20
CA ILE A 249 0.79 11.97 -13.36
C ILE A 249 0.38 13.43 -13.13
N ALA A 250 1.30 14.36 -13.31
CA ALA A 250 1.03 15.78 -13.15
C ALA A 250 1.91 16.64 -14.07
N SER A 251 1.40 17.77 -14.50
CA SER A 251 2.16 18.77 -15.27
C SER A 251 3.13 19.61 -14.41
N LYS A 252 2.99 19.55 -13.08
CA LYS A 252 3.83 20.25 -12.09
C LYS A 252 4.10 19.33 -10.91
N ALA A 253 5.27 19.45 -10.28
CA ALA A 253 5.64 18.64 -9.11
C ALA A 253 4.60 18.73 -7.97
N VAL A 254 4.07 19.92 -7.71
CA VAL A 254 3.04 20.12 -6.66
C VAL A 254 1.74 19.37 -6.96
N GLY A 255 1.47 19.02 -8.22
CA GLY A 255 0.30 18.20 -8.58
C GLY A 255 0.37 16.80 -8.00
N LEU A 256 1.55 16.21 -7.81
CA LEU A 256 1.71 14.91 -7.17
C LEU A 256 1.32 14.95 -5.68
N ILE A 257 1.62 16.06 -5.00
CA ILE A 257 1.25 16.25 -3.58
C ILE A 257 -0.27 16.41 -3.43
N ASN A 258 -0.91 17.05 -4.41
CA ASN A 258 -2.35 17.32 -4.39
C ASN A 258 -3.18 16.16 -4.95
N SER A 259 -2.55 15.14 -5.51
CA SER A 259 -3.26 13.99 -6.08
C SER A 259 -4.03 13.23 -5.02
N ALA A 260 -5.27 12.91 -5.32
CA ALA A 260 -6.13 12.07 -4.48
C ALA A 260 -6.18 10.60 -4.97
N LEU A 261 -5.38 10.24 -5.98
CA LEU A 261 -5.41 8.92 -6.61
C LEU A 261 -5.24 7.79 -5.59
N ILE A 262 -4.21 7.87 -4.73
CA ILE A 262 -3.96 6.83 -3.72
C ILE A 262 -5.13 6.72 -2.73
N LEU A 263 -5.70 7.85 -2.29
CA LEU A 263 -6.85 7.84 -1.39
C LEU A 263 -8.07 7.18 -2.03
N ASN A 264 -8.33 7.45 -3.31
CA ASN A 264 -9.49 6.94 -4.05
C ASN A 264 -9.36 5.46 -4.46
N LEU A 265 -8.15 4.90 -4.44
CA LEU A 265 -7.90 3.49 -4.76
C LEU A 265 -7.89 2.59 -3.52
N ASN A 266 -7.88 3.16 -2.31
CA ASN A 266 -8.06 2.38 -1.08
C ASN A 266 -9.54 2.07 -0.84
N GLU A 267 -9.78 0.98 -0.12
CA GLU A 267 -11.13 0.56 0.23
C GLU A 267 -11.78 1.56 1.21
N PRO A 268 -13.10 1.71 1.20
CA PRO A 268 -13.80 2.56 2.14
C PRO A 268 -13.55 2.15 3.60
N CYS A 269 -13.62 3.12 4.52
CA CYS A 269 -13.54 2.85 5.95
C CYS A 269 -14.67 1.93 6.38
N VAL A 270 -14.34 0.84 7.08
CA VAL A 270 -15.30 -0.16 7.58
C VAL A 270 -15.74 0.09 9.02
N LEU A 271 -15.18 1.08 9.70
CA LEU A 271 -15.57 1.45 11.06
C LEU A 271 -16.94 2.14 11.05
N GLU A 272 -17.81 1.78 11.98
CA GLU A 272 -19.15 2.40 12.13
C GLU A 272 -19.07 3.91 12.43
N SER A 273 -18.05 4.33 13.22
CA SER A 273 -17.76 5.74 13.52
C SER A 273 -16.26 5.94 13.68
N THR A 274 -15.77 7.09 13.24
CA THR A 274 -14.41 7.57 13.46
C THR A 274 -14.34 8.78 14.39
N ASP A 275 -15.45 9.18 15.00
CA ASP A 275 -15.55 10.37 15.84
C ASP A 275 -14.65 10.33 17.08
N TRP A 276 -14.29 9.13 17.52
CA TRP A 276 -13.38 8.90 18.64
C TRP A 276 -11.89 9.04 18.26
N ILE A 277 -11.55 8.98 16.98
CA ILE A 277 -10.17 9.13 16.49
C ILE A 277 -9.88 10.63 16.34
N ARG A 278 -8.86 11.12 17.01
CA ARG A 278 -8.44 12.52 16.91
C ARG A 278 -6.93 12.65 16.83
N PRO A 279 -6.39 13.50 15.96
CA PRO A 279 -4.99 13.89 15.98
C PRO A 279 -4.66 14.59 17.29
N MET A 280 -3.47 14.29 17.85
CA MET A 280 -3.03 14.89 19.10
C MET A 280 -1.51 15.13 19.09
N LYS A 281 -1.07 16.12 19.86
CA LYS A 281 0.34 16.28 20.19
C LYS A 281 0.68 15.39 21.36
N TYR A 282 1.84 14.76 21.32
CA TYR A 282 2.34 14.01 22.46
C TYR A 282 3.83 14.25 22.69
N VAL A 283 4.29 13.98 23.89
CA VAL A 283 5.69 13.95 24.27
C VAL A 283 6.03 12.56 24.78
N GLY A 284 7.24 12.08 24.47
CA GLY A 284 7.73 10.78 24.91
C GLY A 284 9.12 10.87 25.54
N ILE A 285 9.48 9.84 26.29
CA ILE A 285 10.78 9.77 27.00
C ILE A 285 11.92 9.26 26.11
N TRP A 286 11.62 8.77 24.89
CA TRP A 286 12.57 8.14 23.97
C TRP A 286 13.89 8.89 23.80
N TRP A 287 13.83 10.23 23.69
CA TRP A 287 15.00 11.03 23.41
C TRP A 287 16.04 11.02 24.55
N GLY A 288 15.59 10.98 25.81
CA GLY A 288 16.47 10.84 26.97
C GLY A 288 17.25 9.53 26.96
N MET A 289 16.59 8.45 26.57
CA MET A 289 17.21 7.13 26.44
C MET A 289 18.13 7.04 25.21
N HIS A 290 17.75 7.64 24.10
CA HIS A 290 18.56 7.69 22.90
C HIS A 290 19.86 8.47 23.09
N LEU A 291 19.82 9.53 23.88
CA LEU A 291 21.01 10.30 24.27
C LEU A 291 21.86 9.62 25.39
N GLY A 292 21.40 8.51 25.94
CA GLY A 292 22.06 7.79 27.01
C GLY A 292 22.01 8.52 28.40
N VAL A 293 21.12 9.51 28.51
CA VAL A 293 20.83 10.18 29.80
C VAL A 293 19.96 9.27 30.67
N GLU A 294 19.01 8.60 30.06
CA GLU A 294 18.14 7.57 30.62
C GLU A 294 18.41 6.22 29.98
N SER A 295 17.85 5.14 30.49
CA SER A 295 17.97 3.79 29.96
C SER A 295 16.60 3.15 29.70
N TRP A 296 16.55 2.22 28.73
CA TRP A 296 15.36 1.40 28.46
C TRP A 296 15.15 0.27 29.47
N VAL A 297 16.21 -0.12 30.20
CA VAL A 297 16.17 -1.24 31.12
C VAL A 297 16.22 -0.74 32.54
N ILE A 298 15.71 -1.57 33.47
CA ILE A 298 15.68 -1.25 34.90
C ILE A 298 17.09 -1.15 35.47
N ASN A 299 17.46 0.06 35.90
CA ASN A 299 18.69 0.41 36.60
C ASN A 299 18.53 1.82 37.25
N ASP A 300 19.60 2.38 37.79
CA ASP A 300 19.61 3.72 38.43
C ASP A 300 19.29 4.89 37.49
N ARG A 301 19.23 4.66 36.17
CA ARG A 301 18.89 5.65 35.17
C ARG A 301 17.63 5.25 34.34
N HIS A 302 16.83 4.29 34.80
CA HIS A 302 15.69 3.85 34.09
C HIS A 302 14.72 5.00 33.78
N GLY A 303 14.40 5.18 32.45
CA GLY A 303 13.58 6.28 31.98
C GLY A 303 12.09 6.06 32.26
N ALA A 304 11.60 4.83 32.06
CA ALA A 304 10.19 4.47 32.26
C ALA A 304 9.92 4.11 33.75
N THR A 305 10.02 5.09 34.64
CA THR A 305 9.61 4.93 36.05
C THR A 305 8.32 5.68 36.35
N THR A 306 7.59 5.27 37.38
CA THR A 306 6.38 5.95 37.85
C THR A 306 6.64 7.42 38.18
N GLU A 307 7.76 7.73 38.81
CA GLU A 307 8.13 9.12 39.15
C GLU A 307 8.38 9.95 37.88
N ASN A 308 9.18 9.45 36.95
CA ASN A 308 9.48 10.16 35.72
C ASN A 308 8.23 10.32 34.84
N ALA A 309 7.38 9.29 34.80
CA ALA A 309 6.10 9.37 34.07
C ALA A 309 5.23 10.54 34.57
N LYS A 310 5.12 10.73 35.90
CA LYS A 310 4.39 11.86 36.46
C LYS A 310 5.00 13.21 36.10
N ARG A 311 6.32 13.32 36.04
CA ARG A 311 7.00 14.54 35.57
C ARG A 311 6.64 14.91 34.13
N TYR A 312 6.62 13.91 33.23
CA TYR A 312 6.23 14.11 31.82
C TYR A 312 4.74 14.46 31.68
N ILE A 313 3.88 13.82 32.49
CA ILE A 313 2.43 14.13 32.53
C ILE A 313 2.21 15.58 33.03
N ASP A 314 2.91 16.01 34.08
CA ASP A 314 2.82 17.39 34.58
C ASP A 314 3.31 18.39 33.54
N PHE A 315 4.39 18.08 32.82
CA PHE A 315 4.91 18.90 31.73
C PHE A 315 3.88 19.00 30.59
N ALA A 316 3.32 17.87 30.16
CA ALA A 316 2.30 17.84 29.09
C ALA A 316 1.09 18.68 29.46
N ALA A 317 0.55 18.50 30.68
CA ALA A 317 -0.59 19.27 31.19
C ALA A 317 -0.32 20.78 31.23
N ALA A 318 0.89 21.17 31.65
CA ALA A 318 1.27 22.59 31.75
C ALA A 318 1.49 23.25 30.37
N ASN A 319 1.74 22.49 29.32
CA ASN A 319 2.09 22.98 27.99
C ASN A 319 1.06 22.69 26.90
N ASN A 320 -0.16 22.29 27.26
CA ASN A 320 -1.23 21.95 26.33
C ASN A 320 -0.80 20.86 25.32
N ILE A 321 -0.14 19.84 25.83
CA ILE A 321 0.20 18.60 25.11
C ILE A 321 -0.80 17.54 25.57
N GLU A 322 -1.51 16.93 24.62
CA GLU A 322 -2.65 16.09 24.90
C GLU A 322 -2.26 14.72 25.48
N ALA A 323 -1.07 14.19 25.12
CA ALA A 323 -0.68 12.83 25.51
C ALA A 323 0.81 12.68 25.85
N VAL A 324 1.12 11.58 26.54
CA VAL A 324 2.49 11.15 26.86
C VAL A 324 2.66 9.69 26.47
N MET A 325 3.84 9.33 25.93
CA MET A 325 4.21 7.97 25.57
C MET A 325 5.46 7.53 26.33
N PHE A 326 5.45 6.29 26.82
CA PHE A 326 6.58 5.69 27.54
C PHE A 326 7.06 4.46 26.79
N GLU A 327 8.30 4.49 26.30
CA GLU A 327 9.03 3.32 25.82
C GLU A 327 9.86 2.74 26.98
N GLY A 328 10.27 1.48 26.91
CA GLY A 328 11.06 0.88 27.99
C GLY A 328 10.27 0.52 29.25
N TRP A 329 8.94 0.50 29.18
CA TRP A 329 8.06 0.31 30.34
C TRP A 329 7.87 -1.15 30.78
N ASN A 330 8.07 -2.10 29.84
CA ASN A 330 7.77 -3.54 30.02
C ASN A 330 9.04 -4.39 29.95
N GLU A 331 8.97 -5.61 30.48
CA GLU A 331 10.09 -6.56 30.40
C GLU A 331 10.44 -6.95 28.95
N GLY A 332 11.72 -7.10 28.65
CA GLY A 332 12.24 -7.54 27.36
C GLY A 332 13.33 -6.64 26.74
N TRP A 333 13.52 -5.45 27.24
CA TRP A 333 14.47 -4.48 26.67
C TRP A 333 15.94 -4.84 26.92
N GLU A 334 16.24 -5.71 27.88
CA GLU A 334 17.61 -6.15 28.21
C GLU A 334 18.31 -6.82 27.03
N ASN A 335 17.53 -7.36 26.10
CA ASN A 335 18.04 -8.08 24.94
C ASN A 335 17.31 -7.66 23.65
N TRP A 336 17.10 -6.36 23.48
CA TRP A 336 16.46 -5.81 22.30
C TRP A 336 17.17 -6.26 21.01
N GLY A 337 16.40 -6.69 20.01
CA GLY A 337 16.91 -7.24 18.74
C GLY A 337 17.45 -8.67 18.85
N GLY A 338 17.37 -9.30 20.01
CA GLY A 338 17.72 -10.71 20.23
C GLY A 338 16.52 -11.66 20.08
N THR A 339 16.68 -12.87 20.63
CA THR A 339 15.62 -13.89 20.64
C THR A 339 14.65 -13.74 21.80
N GLN A 340 14.86 -12.77 22.66
CA GLN A 340 14.01 -12.55 23.82
C GLN A 340 12.69 -11.92 23.44
N ASN A 341 11.63 -12.43 24.05
CA ASN A 341 10.28 -12.00 23.80
C ASN A 341 9.86 -10.91 24.78
N PHE A 342 9.29 -9.83 24.29
CA PHE A 342 8.58 -8.86 25.11
C PHE A 342 7.31 -9.47 25.70
N ASP A 343 6.96 -9.08 26.93
CA ASP A 343 5.63 -9.32 27.50
C ASP A 343 4.87 -7.99 27.52
N TYR A 344 3.79 -7.92 26.75
CA TYR A 344 3.02 -6.68 26.55
C TYR A 344 1.99 -6.41 27.66
N THR A 345 1.98 -7.21 28.72
CA THR A 345 1.10 -7.04 29.89
C THR A 345 1.89 -6.94 31.21
N LYS A 346 3.21 -6.99 31.13
CA LYS A 346 4.08 -7.04 32.32
C LYS A 346 5.01 -5.83 32.39
N PRO A 347 4.62 -4.78 33.12
CA PRO A 347 5.49 -3.64 33.35
C PRO A 347 6.70 -4.00 34.25
N TYR A 348 7.77 -3.25 34.14
CA TYR A 348 8.84 -3.28 35.13
C TYR A 348 8.34 -2.90 36.51
N ALA A 349 9.02 -3.37 37.55
CA ALA A 349 8.58 -3.20 38.95
C ALA A 349 8.51 -1.74 39.42
N ASP A 350 9.23 -0.83 38.76
CA ASP A 350 9.26 0.60 39.03
C ASP A 350 8.32 1.43 38.15
N PHE A 351 7.52 0.76 37.29
CA PHE A 351 6.52 1.37 36.41
C PHE A 351 5.10 0.91 36.77
N ASP A 352 4.46 1.60 37.71
CA ASP A 352 3.06 1.33 38.07
C ASP A 352 2.10 1.98 37.05
N ILE A 353 1.77 1.24 35.98
CA ILE A 353 0.93 1.76 34.91
C ILE A 353 -0.49 2.10 35.40
N LYS A 354 -1.01 1.45 36.44
CA LYS A 354 -2.35 1.77 36.98
C LYS A 354 -2.33 3.12 37.67
N GLU A 355 -1.30 3.36 38.47
CA GLU A 355 -1.08 4.66 39.12
C GLU A 355 -0.86 5.76 38.08
N ILE A 356 -0.04 5.49 37.08
CA ILE A 356 0.29 6.44 35.98
C ILE A 356 -0.98 6.78 35.19
N ALA A 357 -1.78 5.80 34.77
CA ALA A 357 -3.02 6.00 34.06
C ALA A 357 -4.05 6.82 34.88
N ALA A 358 -4.16 6.54 36.16
CA ALA A 358 -5.02 7.30 37.07
C ALA A 358 -4.54 8.76 37.21
N TYR A 359 -3.23 8.95 37.33
CA TYR A 359 -2.62 10.28 37.43
C TYR A 359 -2.82 11.10 36.15
N ALA A 360 -2.58 10.50 35.00
CA ALA A 360 -2.75 11.14 33.69
C ALA A 360 -4.21 11.59 33.49
N ARG A 361 -5.19 10.73 33.75
CA ARG A 361 -6.62 11.10 33.73
C ARG A 361 -6.94 12.30 34.64
N LYS A 362 -6.39 12.32 35.86
CA LYS A 362 -6.58 13.47 36.79
C LYS A 362 -6.01 14.76 36.24
N LYS A 363 -4.97 14.70 35.43
CA LYS A 363 -4.33 15.86 34.78
C LYS A 363 -4.92 16.24 33.44
N GLY A 364 -5.85 15.43 32.91
CA GLY A 364 -6.44 15.62 31.57
C GLY A 364 -5.44 15.31 30.44
N VAL A 365 -4.49 14.41 30.70
CA VAL A 365 -3.48 13.94 29.73
C VAL A 365 -3.77 12.47 29.40
N GLU A 366 -3.69 12.11 28.13
CA GLU A 366 -3.82 10.72 27.70
C GLU A 366 -2.47 9.99 27.72
N ILE A 367 -2.51 8.67 27.76
CA ILE A 367 -1.33 7.82 27.56
C ILE A 367 -1.43 7.18 26.20
N ILE A 368 -0.35 7.28 25.43
CA ILE A 368 -0.14 6.44 24.25
C ILE A 368 0.64 5.22 24.70
N GLY A 369 0.05 4.04 24.53
CA GLY A 369 0.70 2.77 24.76
C GLY A 369 1.85 2.55 23.78
N HIS A 370 2.83 1.75 24.14
CA HIS A 370 3.94 1.38 23.27
C HIS A 370 4.14 -0.13 23.25
N HIS A 371 4.18 -0.71 22.06
CA HIS A 371 4.49 -2.11 21.85
C HIS A 371 5.76 -2.21 20.99
N GLU A 372 6.90 -2.45 21.61
CA GLU A 372 8.15 -2.76 20.93
C GLU A 372 8.22 -4.24 20.57
N THR A 373 8.59 -4.58 19.34
CA THR A 373 8.70 -5.99 18.92
C THR A 373 10.14 -6.50 18.93
N GLY A 374 11.13 -5.61 18.80
CA GLY A 374 12.53 -6.01 18.62
C GLY A 374 12.77 -6.87 17.38
N GLY A 375 11.82 -6.85 16.43
CA GLY A 375 11.82 -7.70 15.25
C GLY A 375 11.21 -9.09 15.42
N ASN A 376 10.66 -9.41 16.60
CA ASN A 376 9.97 -10.69 16.84
C ASN A 376 8.45 -10.53 16.67
N ILE A 377 8.01 -10.43 15.42
CA ILE A 377 6.61 -10.22 15.07
C ILE A 377 5.72 -11.38 15.52
N CYS A 378 6.18 -12.63 15.40
CA CYS A 378 5.42 -13.79 15.89
C CYS A 378 5.10 -13.69 17.38
N ASN A 379 6.04 -13.24 18.21
CA ASN A 379 5.76 -13.02 19.64
C ASN A 379 4.71 -11.94 19.86
N TYR A 380 4.77 -10.87 19.06
CA TYR A 380 3.80 -9.78 19.13
C TYR A 380 2.40 -10.24 18.74
N GLU A 381 2.26 -10.88 17.58
CA GLU A 381 0.97 -11.39 17.08
C GLU A 381 0.32 -12.40 18.04
N ASN A 382 1.12 -13.30 18.63
CA ASN A 382 0.61 -14.26 19.62
C ASN A 382 0.04 -13.62 20.90
N GLN A 383 0.37 -12.36 21.16
CA GLN A 383 -0.08 -11.61 22.34
C GLN A 383 -1.00 -10.44 21.99
N LEU A 384 -1.25 -10.19 20.70
CA LEU A 384 -1.86 -8.95 20.19
C LEU A 384 -3.19 -8.64 20.90
N ASP A 385 -4.14 -9.55 20.83
CA ASP A 385 -5.48 -9.36 21.41
C ASP A 385 -5.40 -9.06 22.90
N LYS A 386 -4.65 -9.90 23.65
CA LYS A 386 -4.47 -9.74 25.10
C LYS A 386 -3.79 -8.41 25.45
N ALA A 387 -2.83 -7.95 24.65
CA ALA A 387 -2.11 -6.70 24.87
C ALA A 387 -3.02 -5.48 24.68
N TYR A 388 -3.86 -5.50 23.64
CA TYR A 388 -4.82 -4.43 23.38
C TYR A 388 -5.97 -4.44 24.42
N GLU A 389 -6.52 -5.59 24.77
CA GLU A 389 -7.52 -5.70 25.85
C GLU A 389 -6.98 -5.14 27.18
N TRP A 390 -5.74 -5.47 27.52
CA TRP A 390 -5.12 -4.96 28.75
C TRP A 390 -4.96 -3.43 28.74
N TYR A 391 -4.60 -2.81 27.61
CA TYR A 391 -4.59 -1.37 27.50
C TYR A 391 -5.99 -0.74 27.56
N ALA A 392 -6.96 -1.36 26.92
CA ALA A 392 -8.36 -0.91 26.96
C ALA A 392 -8.89 -0.89 28.40
N ASP A 393 -8.60 -1.92 29.21
CA ASP A 393 -8.97 -2.00 30.63
C ASP A 393 -8.33 -0.89 31.47
N LEU A 394 -7.16 -0.39 31.06
CA LEU A 394 -6.49 0.74 31.70
C LEU A 394 -6.99 2.10 31.20
N GLY A 395 -7.86 2.12 30.18
CA GLY A 395 -8.34 3.32 29.51
C GLY A 395 -7.29 3.96 28.60
N ILE A 396 -6.39 3.15 28.03
CA ILE A 396 -5.39 3.55 27.03
C ILE A 396 -5.92 3.15 25.67
N HIS A 397 -6.20 4.12 24.80
CA HIS A 397 -6.92 3.91 23.54
C HIS A 397 -6.06 4.18 22.28
N SER A 398 -4.83 4.60 22.45
CA SER A 398 -3.88 4.84 21.36
C SER A 398 -2.61 4.06 21.61
N VAL A 399 -2.06 3.43 20.58
CA VAL A 399 -0.86 2.60 20.68
C VAL A 399 0.10 2.96 19.54
N LYS A 400 1.38 3.15 19.86
CA LYS A 400 2.48 3.14 18.90
C LYS A 400 3.10 1.75 18.91
N THR A 401 3.11 1.08 17.75
CA THR A 401 3.88 -0.15 17.56
C THR A 401 5.30 0.22 17.14
N GLY A 402 6.29 -0.40 17.76
CA GLY A 402 7.69 -0.14 17.52
C GLY A 402 8.26 -0.93 16.35
N TYR A 403 9.58 -1.14 16.39
CA TYR A 403 10.36 -1.75 15.32
C TYR A 403 9.87 -3.15 14.92
N ALA A 404 9.58 -3.34 13.63
CA ALA A 404 9.10 -4.63 13.10
C ALA A 404 10.25 -5.57 12.66
N GLY A 405 11.45 -5.03 12.43
CA GLY A 405 12.61 -5.78 11.96
C GLY A 405 12.62 -6.03 10.45
N GLY A 406 13.67 -6.66 9.97
CA GLY A 406 13.86 -6.96 8.56
C GLY A 406 13.36 -8.34 8.13
N LEU A 407 13.36 -8.58 6.82
CA LEU A 407 12.96 -9.85 6.19
C LEU A 407 13.65 -11.11 6.75
N PRO A 408 14.93 -11.09 7.18
CA PRO A 408 15.57 -12.29 7.74
C PRO A 408 14.83 -12.92 8.91
N ASN A 409 13.99 -12.15 9.62
CA ASN A 409 13.17 -12.65 10.72
C ASN A 409 11.90 -13.39 10.25
N GLY A 410 11.60 -13.38 8.96
CA GLY A 410 10.69 -14.29 8.31
C GLY A 410 9.20 -13.95 8.36
N HIS A 411 8.81 -12.83 8.96
CA HIS A 411 7.40 -12.51 9.19
C HIS A 411 7.08 -11.02 9.02
N ASN A 412 7.93 -10.27 8.34
CA ASN A 412 7.91 -8.79 8.38
C ASN A 412 7.45 -8.15 7.06
N HIS A 413 6.64 -8.81 6.27
CA HIS A 413 6.22 -8.26 4.99
C HIS A 413 4.72 -8.37 4.75
#